data_f2518a167cc62b26c664b9dc37b2dcc3
#
_entry.id   f2518a167cc62b26c664b9dc37b2dcc3
#
_cell.length_a   1.000
_cell.length_b   1.000
_cell.length_c   1.000
_cell.angle_alpha   90.00
_cell.angle_beta   90.00
_cell.angle_gamma   90.00
#
_symmetry.space_group_name_H-M   'P 1'
#
loop_
_entity.id
_entity.type
_entity.pdbx_description
1 polymer ?
#
loop_
_entity_poly.entity_id
_entity_poly.type
_entity_poly.pdbx_seq_one_letter_code
_entity_poly.pdbx_strand_id
1 'polypeptide(L)'
;MNNLIEFENQVILKRVISGGQCGVDQAGLFAAKAFGLETGGFAPHGFRTLAGNNPFVLRDEFGLEETVQRNYQVRTAMNVKAADATIRLATNFNSPGELCTLKAINRYEKPFLDIDIKKLIEKRGDKQYIEERVEETLDFLIKNQVVILNIAGNADRTPVDGYGLHFREASNFLSKVFSKI
;
A
#
# COMPACT_ATOMS: atom_id res chain seq x y z
N MET A 1 4.60 25.66 28.06
CA MET A 1 3.54 24.64 27.92
C MET A 1 3.03 24.48 26.48
N ASN A 2 3.70 24.98 25.43
CA ASN A 2 3.19 24.92 24.03
C ASN A 2 3.84 23.88 23.13
N ASN A 3 4.79 23.08 23.61
CA ASN A 3 5.52 22.13 22.74
C ASN A 3 4.94 20.71 22.67
N LEU A 4 3.89 20.40 23.43
CA LEU A 4 3.28 19.06 23.41
C LEU A 4 2.12 18.94 22.41
N ILE A 5 1.53 20.06 21.95
CA ILE A 5 0.37 20.07 21.06
C ILE A 5 0.80 19.99 19.57
N GLU A 6 2.03 20.40 19.22
CA GLU A 6 2.51 20.37 17.83
C GLU A 6 2.84 18.96 17.33
N PHE A 7 3.13 17.99 18.21
CA PHE A 7 3.43 16.61 17.82
C PHE A 7 2.19 15.77 17.49
N GLU A 8 0.98 16.18 17.91
CA GLU A 8 -0.25 15.43 17.68
C GLU A 8 -0.78 15.53 16.24
N ASN A 9 -0.32 16.48 15.42
CA ASN A 9 -0.80 16.74 14.07
C ASN A 9 0.24 16.51 12.96
N GLN A 10 1.23 15.65 13.19
CA GLN A 10 2.25 15.34 12.21
C GLN A 10 2.19 13.88 11.77
N VAL A 11 2.38 13.63 10.48
CA VAL A 11 2.59 12.26 9.97
C VAL A 11 3.93 11.74 10.48
N ILE A 12 3.90 10.55 11.09
CA ILE A 12 5.08 9.87 11.68
C ILE A 12 5.46 8.60 10.91
N LEU A 13 4.98 8.47 9.67
CA LEU A 13 5.22 7.31 8.82
C LEU A 13 6.71 7.12 8.56
N LYS A 14 7.22 5.93 8.82
CA LYS A 14 8.62 5.54 8.60
C LYS A 14 8.77 4.44 7.57
N ARG A 15 7.80 3.54 7.52
CA ARG A 15 7.93 2.33 6.72
C ARG A 15 6.63 1.99 5.99
N VAL A 16 6.77 1.58 4.73
CA VAL A 16 5.68 1.01 3.93
C VAL A 16 5.97 -0.45 3.68
N ILE A 17 5.02 -1.30 4.00
CA ILE A 17 5.09 -2.74 3.74
C ILE A 17 4.01 -3.17 2.75
N SER A 18 4.23 -4.29 2.09
CA SER A 18 3.30 -4.82 1.10
C SER A 18 3.57 -6.30 0.81
N GLY A 19 2.65 -6.94 0.09
CA GLY A 19 2.79 -8.33 -0.34
C GLY A 19 3.59 -8.52 -1.63
N GLY A 20 4.02 -7.44 -2.28
CA GLY A 20 4.88 -7.47 -3.47
C GLY A 20 4.21 -7.96 -4.76
N GLN A 21 2.88 -8.10 -4.80
CA GLN A 21 2.18 -8.48 -6.03
C GLN A 21 2.28 -7.38 -7.09
N CYS A 22 2.30 -7.77 -8.37
CA CYS A 22 2.21 -6.81 -9.48
C CYS A 22 0.98 -5.90 -9.31
N GLY A 23 1.11 -4.62 -9.60
CA GLY A 23 0.05 -3.63 -9.44
C GLY A 23 0.24 -2.80 -8.18
N VAL A 24 -0.80 -2.67 -7.37
CA VAL A 24 -0.83 -1.75 -6.22
C VAL A 24 0.23 -2.07 -5.17
N ASP A 25 0.47 -3.34 -4.87
CA ASP A 25 1.46 -3.74 -3.87
C ASP A 25 2.86 -3.20 -4.23
N GLN A 26 3.31 -3.41 -5.47
CA GLN A 26 4.60 -2.89 -5.94
C GLN A 26 4.58 -1.36 -6.07
N ALA A 27 3.47 -0.75 -6.52
CA ALA A 27 3.36 0.70 -6.58
C ALA A 27 3.63 1.38 -5.24
N GLY A 28 3.10 0.81 -4.15
CA GLY A 28 3.35 1.27 -2.78
C GLY A 28 4.82 1.25 -2.40
N LEU A 29 5.52 0.15 -2.71
CA LEU A 29 6.93 -0.01 -2.41
C LEU A 29 7.80 0.96 -3.24
N PHE A 30 7.54 1.08 -4.54
CA PHE A 30 8.26 2.02 -5.41
C PHE A 30 8.07 3.47 -4.98
N ALA A 31 6.82 3.88 -4.72
CA ALA A 31 6.53 5.23 -4.25
C ALA A 31 7.22 5.52 -2.90
N ALA A 32 7.12 4.62 -1.93
CA ALA A 32 7.76 4.77 -0.63
C ALA A 32 9.29 4.95 -0.74
N LYS A 33 9.94 4.09 -1.51
CA LYS A 33 11.39 4.16 -1.74
C LYS A 33 11.81 5.47 -2.42
N ALA A 34 11.03 5.96 -3.38
CA ALA A 34 11.30 7.21 -4.08
C ALA A 34 11.28 8.43 -3.13
N PHE A 35 10.52 8.37 -2.05
CA PHE A 35 10.43 9.43 -1.03
C PHE A 35 11.23 9.12 0.25
N GLY A 36 12.14 8.15 0.20
CA GLY A 36 13.06 7.87 1.30
C GLY A 36 12.46 7.11 2.48
N LEU A 37 11.24 6.58 2.35
CA LEU A 37 10.63 5.72 3.37
C LEU A 37 11.25 4.32 3.30
N GLU A 38 11.36 3.67 4.46
CA GLU A 38 11.75 2.26 4.51
C GLU A 38 10.68 1.38 3.84
N THR A 39 11.12 0.28 3.23
CA THR A 39 10.24 -0.69 2.59
C THR A 39 10.40 -2.08 3.18
N GLY A 40 9.44 -2.97 2.93
CA GLY A 40 9.49 -4.36 3.37
C GLY A 40 8.16 -5.07 3.24
N GLY A 41 7.95 -6.07 4.08
CA GLY A 41 6.73 -6.86 4.12
C GLY A 41 6.98 -8.34 3.84
N PHE A 42 5.91 -9.09 3.64
CA PHE A 42 5.95 -10.54 3.43
C PHE A 42 5.43 -10.89 2.04
N ALA A 43 6.20 -11.67 1.29
CA ALA A 43 5.84 -12.23 -0.02
C ALA A 43 5.56 -13.73 0.09
N PRO A 44 4.83 -14.35 -0.85
CA PRO A 44 4.70 -15.80 -0.89
C PRO A 44 6.04 -16.46 -1.14
N HIS A 45 6.17 -17.74 -0.76
CA HIS A 45 7.38 -18.54 -0.99
C HIS A 45 7.86 -18.44 -2.44
N GLY A 46 9.16 -18.21 -2.62
CA GLY A 46 9.81 -17.98 -3.91
C GLY A 46 9.55 -16.58 -4.47
N PHE A 47 9.06 -15.63 -3.67
CA PHE A 47 8.72 -14.27 -4.11
C PHE A 47 7.80 -14.26 -5.34
N ARG A 48 6.79 -15.13 -5.28
CA ARG A 48 5.89 -15.40 -6.39
C ARG A 48 4.94 -14.23 -6.64
N THR A 49 4.88 -13.77 -7.88
CA THR A 49 3.91 -12.79 -8.40
C THR A 49 3.13 -13.37 -9.59
N LEU A 50 2.16 -12.62 -10.12
CA LEU A 50 1.47 -12.98 -11.36
C LEU A 50 2.38 -12.88 -12.59
N ALA A 51 3.45 -12.09 -12.52
CA ALA A 51 4.47 -11.98 -13.58
C ALA A 51 5.62 -12.99 -13.41
N GLY A 52 5.54 -13.91 -12.44
CA GLY A 52 6.59 -14.87 -12.11
C GLY A 52 7.27 -14.58 -10.78
N ASN A 53 8.35 -15.32 -10.51
CA ASN A 53 9.14 -15.13 -9.30
C ASN A 53 10.06 -13.91 -9.47
N ASN A 54 10.09 -13.02 -8.47
CA ASN A 54 10.91 -11.81 -8.54
C ASN A 54 11.69 -11.53 -7.24
N PRO A 55 12.63 -12.42 -6.85
CA PRO A 55 13.38 -12.24 -5.61
C PRO A 55 14.30 -11.01 -5.64
N PHE A 56 14.87 -10.67 -6.81
CA PHE A 56 15.74 -9.49 -6.96
C PHE A 56 15.05 -8.20 -6.53
N VAL A 57 13.88 -7.93 -7.07
CA VAL A 57 13.16 -6.69 -6.75
C VAL A 57 12.55 -6.78 -5.34
N LEU A 58 11.88 -7.89 -5.01
CA LEU A 58 11.13 -7.96 -3.77
C LEU A 58 12.03 -8.09 -2.55
N ARG A 59 13.04 -8.97 -2.59
CA ARG A 59 13.95 -9.19 -1.47
C ARG A 59 15.07 -8.15 -1.44
N ASP A 60 15.81 -8.03 -2.56
CA ASP A 60 17.09 -7.30 -2.54
C ASP A 60 16.88 -5.79 -2.63
N GLU A 61 15.84 -5.31 -3.34
CA GLU A 61 15.55 -3.88 -3.43
C GLU A 61 14.58 -3.37 -2.37
N PHE A 62 13.54 -4.15 -2.04
CA PHE A 62 12.48 -3.70 -1.12
C PHE A 62 12.52 -4.37 0.25
N GLY A 63 13.42 -5.35 0.47
CA GLY A 63 13.58 -5.97 1.78
C GLY A 63 12.39 -6.83 2.21
N LEU A 64 11.62 -7.42 1.28
CA LEU A 64 10.56 -8.35 1.63
C LEU A 64 11.15 -9.67 2.11
N GLU A 65 10.44 -10.30 3.05
CA GLU A 65 10.70 -11.66 3.51
C GLU A 65 9.73 -12.64 2.86
N GLU A 66 10.21 -13.81 2.46
CA GLU A 66 9.32 -14.85 1.96
C GLU A 66 8.67 -15.63 3.10
N THR A 67 7.39 -15.97 2.93
CA THR A 67 6.71 -16.93 3.82
C THR A 67 7.04 -18.36 3.43
N VAL A 68 6.99 -19.28 4.38
CA VAL A 68 7.16 -20.73 4.11
C VAL A 68 6.10 -21.25 3.13
N GLN A 69 4.93 -20.64 3.11
CA GLN A 69 3.79 -21.09 2.33
C GLN A 69 3.65 -20.31 1.03
N ARG A 70 3.22 -21.02 -0.03
CA ARG A 70 2.91 -20.40 -1.33
C ARG A 70 1.56 -19.69 -1.36
N ASN A 71 0.80 -19.77 -0.26
CA ASN A 71 -0.55 -19.24 -0.16
C ASN A 71 -0.52 -17.71 0.03
N TYR A 72 -1.18 -16.97 -0.86
CA TYR A 72 -1.31 -15.53 -0.77
C TYR A 72 -2.02 -15.05 0.52
N GLN A 73 -2.92 -15.85 1.08
CA GLN A 73 -3.68 -15.48 2.29
C GLN A 73 -2.76 -15.31 3.50
N VAL A 74 -1.73 -16.15 3.61
CA VAL A 74 -0.78 -16.10 4.73
C VAL A 74 0.02 -14.81 4.71
N ARG A 75 0.64 -14.46 3.57
CA ARG A 75 1.40 -13.24 3.45
C ARG A 75 0.53 -11.99 3.65
N THR A 76 -0.73 -12.03 3.17
CA THR A 76 -1.70 -10.94 3.37
C THR A 76 -2.00 -10.75 4.85
N ALA A 77 -2.30 -11.83 5.56
CA ALA A 77 -2.54 -11.77 7.00
C ALA A 77 -1.31 -11.27 7.80
N MET A 78 -0.10 -11.69 7.40
CA MET A 78 1.15 -11.25 8.05
C MET A 78 1.39 -9.75 7.83
N ASN A 79 1.20 -9.23 6.61
CA ASN A 79 1.35 -7.81 6.32
C ASN A 79 0.35 -6.96 7.13
N VAL A 80 -0.93 -7.32 7.13
CA VAL A 80 -1.94 -6.60 7.92
C VAL A 80 -1.62 -6.64 9.41
N LYS A 81 -1.18 -7.79 9.94
CA LYS A 81 -0.80 -7.93 11.35
C LYS A 81 0.39 -7.06 11.73
N ALA A 82 1.40 -6.98 10.85
CA ALA A 82 2.65 -6.25 11.11
C ALA A 82 2.51 -4.73 10.96
N ALA A 83 1.50 -4.24 10.24
CA ALA A 83 1.26 -2.82 10.05
C ALA A 83 0.39 -2.22 11.17
N ASP A 84 0.48 -0.89 11.33
CA ASP A 84 -0.42 -0.11 12.18
C ASP A 84 -1.77 0.12 11.48
N ALA A 85 -1.73 0.32 10.15
CA ALA A 85 -2.91 0.52 9.32
C ALA A 85 -2.70 -0.04 7.91
N THR A 86 -3.80 -0.18 7.16
CA THR A 86 -3.78 -0.58 5.75
C THR A 86 -4.49 0.45 4.88
N ILE A 87 -3.87 0.87 3.77
CA ILE A 87 -4.55 1.54 2.67
C ILE A 87 -4.75 0.53 1.56
N ARG A 88 -6.02 0.37 1.12
CA ARG A 88 -6.36 -0.47 -0.02
C ARG A 88 -6.72 0.40 -1.21
N LEU A 89 -6.00 0.23 -2.32
CA LEU A 89 -6.29 0.92 -3.58
C LEU A 89 -6.82 -0.10 -4.59
N ALA A 90 -8.05 0.09 -5.06
CA ALA A 90 -8.68 -0.90 -5.93
C ALA A 90 -9.67 -0.28 -6.92
N THR A 91 -9.86 -0.95 -8.06
CA THR A 91 -10.99 -0.74 -8.95
C THR A 91 -12.16 -1.67 -8.62
N ASN A 92 -11.90 -2.74 -7.86
CA ASN A 92 -12.90 -3.72 -7.42
C ASN A 92 -12.55 -4.27 -6.03
N PHE A 93 -13.17 -3.71 -4.99
CA PHE A 93 -13.03 -4.14 -3.60
C PHE A 93 -13.68 -5.50 -3.28
N ASN A 94 -14.48 -6.05 -4.19
CA ASN A 94 -15.10 -7.37 -4.05
C ASN A 94 -14.30 -8.49 -4.71
N SER A 95 -13.10 -8.22 -5.21
CA SER A 95 -12.23 -9.27 -5.73
C SER A 95 -11.75 -10.20 -4.60
N PRO A 96 -11.45 -11.48 -4.89
CA PRO A 96 -11.00 -12.43 -3.86
C PRO A 96 -9.79 -11.94 -3.04
N GLY A 97 -8.86 -11.23 -3.67
CA GLY A 97 -7.70 -10.64 -3.00
C GLY A 97 -8.09 -9.56 -2.00
N GLU A 98 -8.98 -8.65 -2.41
CA GLU A 98 -9.46 -7.56 -1.56
C GLU A 98 -10.31 -8.07 -0.38
N LEU A 99 -11.15 -9.06 -0.62
CA LEU A 99 -11.92 -9.72 0.45
C LEU A 99 -11.00 -10.45 1.43
N CYS A 100 -9.91 -11.04 0.94
CA CYS A 100 -8.89 -11.64 1.81
C CYS A 100 -8.21 -10.60 2.70
N THR A 101 -7.84 -9.46 2.13
CA THR A 101 -7.25 -8.34 2.89
C THR A 101 -8.23 -7.79 3.92
N LEU A 102 -9.49 -7.54 3.54
CA LEU A 102 -10.53 -7.08 4.46
C LEU A 102 -10.77 -8.06 5.62
N LYS A 103 -10.79 -9.36 5.33
CA LYS A 103 -10.90 -10.40 6.36
C LYS A 103 -9.74 -10.36 7.36
N ALA A 104 -8.52 -10.13 6.89
CA ALA A 104 -7.36 -9.99 7.76
C ALA A 104 -7.44 -8.70 8.60
N ILE A 105 -7.85 -7.56 8.00
CA ILE A 105 -8.07 -6.29 8.68
C ILE A 105 -9.05 -6.47 9.84
N ASN A 106 -10.21 -7.07 9.58
CA ASN A 106 -11.23 -7.32 10.60
C ASN A 106 -10.73 -8.28 11.69
N ARG A 107 -9.95 -9.31 11.31
CA ARG A 107 -9.39 -10.26 12.29
C ARG A 107 -8.41 -9.62 13.26
N TYR A 108 -7.62 -8.66 12.80
CA TYR A 108 -6.61 -7.99 13.63
C TYR A 108 -7.05 -6.61 14.11
N GLU A 109 -8.31 -6.23 13.83
CA GLU A 109 -8.91 -4.95 14.24
C GLU A 109 -8.05 -3.73 13.87
N LYS A 110 -7.47 -3.76 12.66
CA LYS A 110 -6.58 -2.69 12.18
C LYS A 110 -7.37 -1.59 11.48
N PRO A 111 -7.02 -0.31 11.65
CA PRO A 111 -7.59 0.76 10.87
C PRO A 111 -7.25 0.59 9.39
N PHE A 112 -8.19 1.00 8.53
CA PHE A 112 -7.96 0.97 7.08
C PHE A 112 -8.66 2.13 6.36
N LEU A 113 -8.15 2.45 5.17
CA LEU A 113 -8.72 3.42 4.24
C LEU A 113 -8.81 2.81 2.85
N ASP A 114 -9.95 2.99 2.19
CA ASP A 114 -10.20 2.55 0.81
C ASP A 114 -10.08 3.71 -0.15
N ILE A 115 -9.25 3.59 -1.18
CA ILE A 115 -9.06 4.55 -2.26
C ILE A 115 -9.53 3.92 -3.57
N ASP A 116 -10.59 4.46 -4.14
CA ASP A 116 -11.18 3.98 -5.40
C ASP A 116 -10.36 4.49 -6.60
N ILE A 117 -9.62 3.57 -7.24
CA ILE A 117 -8.81 3.88 -8.43
C ILE A 117 -9.68 4.32 -9.61
N LYS A 118 -10.91 3.80 -9.76
CA LYS A 118 -11.81 4.26 -10.83
C LYS A 118 -12.11 5.74 -10.69
N LYS A 119 -12.42 6.18 -9.47
CA LYS A 119 -12.67 7.60 -9.20
C LYS A 119 -11.42 8.45 -9.40
N LEU A 120 -10.23 7.97 -9.05
CA LEU A 120 -8.98 8.68 -9.34
C LEU A 120 -8.78 8.88 -10.85
N ILE A 121 -9.10 7.86 -11.66
CA ILE A 121 -9.02 7.95 -13.13
C ILE A 121 -10.06 8.92 -13.69
N GLU A 122 -11.32 8.79 -13.29
CA GLU A 122 -12.43 9.64 -13.73
C GLU A 122 -12.19 11.11 -13.37
N LYS A 123 -11.60 11.37 -12.21
CA LYS A 123 -11.34 12.70 -11.66
C LYS A 123 -9.90 13.19 -11.87
N ARG A 124 -9.12 12.56 -12.75
CA ARG A 124 -7.70 12.89 -12.96
C ARG A 124 -7.44 14.37 -13.27
N GLY A 125 -8.35 15.03 -14.01
CA GLY A 125 -8.28 16.47 -14.32
C GLY A 125 -8.77 17.40 -13.21
N ASP A 126 -9.44 16.87 -12.21
CA ASP A 126 -9.99 17.60 -11.07
C ASP A 126 -8.94 17.65 -9.95
N LYS A 127 -8.14 18.71 -9.95
CA LYS A 127 -7.06 18.89 -8.98
C LYS A 127 -7.56 18.96 -7.55
N GLN A 128 -8.73 19.59 -7.34
CA GLN A 128 -9.32 19.73 -6.02
C GLN A 128 -9.72 18.36 -5.46
N TYR A 129 -10.38 17.53 -6.26
CA TYR A 129 -10.75 16.17 -5.86
C TYR A 129 -9.52 15.33 -5.46
N ILE A 130 -8.46 15.39 -6.27
CA ILE A 130 -7.23 14.64 -5.96
C ILE A 130 -6.59 15.14 -4.66
N GLU A 131 -6.53 16.47 -4.47
CA GLU A 131 -5.98 17.07 -3.25
C GLU A 131 -6.77 16.66 -2.01
N GLU A 132 -8.11 16.71 -2.06
CA GLU A 132 -8.97 16.26 -0.97
C GLU A 132 -8.72 14.78 -0.60
N ARG A 133 -8.46 13.89 -1.59
CA ARG A 133 -8.12 12.49 -1.31
C ARG A 133 -6.74 12.33 -0.68
N VAL A 134 -5.79 13.16 -1.09
CA VAL A 134 -4.45 13.20 -0.47
C VAL A 134 -4.55 13.66 0.98
N GLU A 135 -5.27 14.75 1.25
CA GLU A 135 -5.49 15.25 2.61
C GLU A 135 -6.21 14.25 3.49
N GLU A 136 -7.28 13.62 3.01
CA GLU A 136 -7.97 12.54 3.73
C GLU A 136 -7.00 11.41 4.11
N THR A 137 -6.07 11.08 3.22
CA THR A 137 -5.08 10.05 3.48
C THR A 137 -4.08 10.48 4.55
N LEU A 138 -3.60 11.71 4.51
CA LEU A 138 -2.71 12.26 5.53
C LEU A 138 -3.40 12.33 6.90
N ASP A 139 -4.65 12.81 6.95
CA ASP A 139 -5.46 12.84 8.17
C ASP A 139 -5.67 11.44 8.75
N PHE A 140 -5.91 10.45 7.89
CA PHE A 140 -6.00 9.05 8.31
C PHE A 140 -4.70 8.55 8.96
N LEU A 141 -3.53 8.87 8.37
CA LEU A 141 -2.22 8.49 8.90
C LEU A 141 -1.97 9.17 10.26
N ILE A 142 -2.26 10.46 10.38
CA ILE A 142 -2.12 11.25 11.62
C ILE A 142 -3.04 10.68 12.72
N LYS A 143 -4.33 10.59 12.43
CA LYS A 143 -5.35 10.13 13.38
C LYS A 143 -5.04 8.76 13.98
N ASN A 144 -4.49 7.85 13.17
CA ASN A 144 -4.15 6.50 13.60
C ASN A 144 -2.68 6.34 14.02
N GLN A 145 -1.92 7.44 14.08
CA GLN A 145 -0.49 7.45 14.46
C GLN A 145 0.31 6.36 13.73
N VAL A 146 0.17 6.29 12.42
CA VAL A 146 0.71 5.23 11.58
C VAL A 146 2.22 5.40 11.41
N VAL A 147 2.99 4.45 11.91
CA VAL A 147 4.45 4.33 11.72
C VAL A 147 4.77 3.33 10.61
N ILE A 148 4.05 2.21 10.57
CA ILE A 148 4.18 1.16 9.56
C ILE A 148 2.86 1.05 8.80
N LEU A 149 2.89 1.36 7.51
CA LEU A 149 1.72 1.33 6.64
C LEU A 149 1.77 0.11 5.71
N ASN A 150 0.71 -0.68 5.68
CA ASN A 150 0.52 -1.70 4.65
C ASN A 150 -0.22 -1.12 3.44
N ILE A 151 0.37 -1.23 2.25
CA ILE A 151 -0.30 -0.94 0.98
C ILE A 151 -0.73 -2.24 0.33
N ALA A 152 -2.01 -2.34 0.00
CA ALA A 152 -2.61 -3.50 -0.64
C ALA A 152 -3.60 -3.06 -1.72
N GLY A 153 -3.87 -3.92 -2.70
CA GLY A 153 -4.86 -3.61 -3.71
C GLY A 153 -4.87 -4.54 -4.90
N ASN A 154 -5.54 -4.11 -5.96
CA ASN A 154 -5.70 -4.95 -7.13
C ASN A 154 -4.38 -5.18 -7.87
N ALA A 155 -4.24 -6.42 -8.34
CA ALA A 155 -3.10 -6.83 -9.14
C ALA A 155 -3.28 -6.47 -10.62
N ASP A 156 -2.18 -6.18 -11.30
CA ASP A 156 -2.12 -6.09 -12.75
C ASP A 156 -1.87 -7.49 -13.34
N ARG A 157 -2.85 -8.02 -14.10
CA ARG A 157 -2.77 -9.37 -14.66
C ARG A 157 -1.93 -9.47 -15.94
N THR A 158 -1.86 -8.37 -16.69
CA THR A 158 -1.06 -8.27 -17.92
C THR A 158 -0.32 -6.94 -17.89
N PRO A 159 0.83 -6.87 -17.24
CA PRO A 159 1.66 -5.69 -17.34
C PRO A 159 2.24 -5.60 -18.77
N VAL A 160 1.69 -4.71 -19.58
CA VAL A 160 2.39 -4.19 -20.75
C VAL A 160 3.48 -3.28 -20.16
N ASP A 161 4.73 -3.54 -20.47
CA ASP A 161 5.91 -2.81 -19.96
C ASP A 161 6.20 -2.98 -18.44
N GLY A 162 5.70 -4.06 -17.80
CA GLY A 162 5.92 -4.33 -16.38
C GLY A 162 5.01 -3.55 -15.43
N TYR A 163 4.32 -2.50 -15.90
CA TYR A 163 3.51 -1.62 -15.06
C TYR A 163 2.10 -1.43 -15.63
N GLY A 164 1.14 -2.14 -15.07
CA GLY A 164 -0.27 -2.04 -15.47
C GLY A 164 -0.98 -0.79 -14.97
N LEU A 165 -2.29 -0.74 -15.20
CA LEU A 165 -3.14 0.38 -14.81
C LEU A 165 -3.09 0.64 -13.30
N HIS A 166 -3.24 -0.41 -12.48
CA HIS A 166 -3.28 -0.28 -11.03
C HIS A 166 -1.95 0.22 -10.49
N PHE A 167 -0.82 -0.26 -11.02
CA PHE A 167 0.50 0.24 -10.65
C PHE A 167 0.63 1.75 -10.91
N ARG A 168 0.32 2.20 -12.13
CA ARG A 168 0.48 3.61 -12.52
C ARG A 168 -0.39 4.55 -11.69
N GLU A 169 -1.67 4.21 -11.54
CA GLU A 169 -2.59 5.08 -10.80
C GLU A 169 -2.29 5.10 -9.30
N ALA A 170 -1.98 3.95 -8.71
CA ALA A 170 -1.58 3.89 -7.31
C ALA A 170 -0.25 4.60 -7.06
N SER A 171 0.75 4.41 -7.92
CA SER A 171 2.05 5.09 -7.81
C SER A 171 1.89 6.61 -7.90
N ASN A 172 1.11 7.11 -8.86
CA ASN A 172 0.85 8.55 -9.02
C ASN A 172 0.15 9.14 -7.79
N PHE A 173 -0.83 8.45 -7.23
CA PHE A 173 -1.54 8.91 -6.04
C PHE A 173 -0.65 8.87 -4.79
N LEU A 174 0.00 7.74 -4.53
CA LEU A 174 0.86 7.56 -3.36
C LEU A 174 2.08 8.47 -3.39
N SER A 175 2.63 8.77 -4.56
CA SER A 175 3.70 9.77 -4.69
C SER A 175 3.25 11.17 -4.26
N LYS A 176 2.00 11.57 -4.52
CA LYS A 176 1.45 12.83 -4.01
C LYS A 176 1.28 12.82 -2.49
N VAL A 177 0.85 11.70 -1.92
CA VAL A 177 0.75 11.54 -0.45
C VAL A 177 2.13 11.63 0.18
N PHE A 178 3.08 10.81 -0.29
CA PHE A 178 4.41 10.73 0.32
C PHE A 178 5.27 11.97 0.09
N SER A 179 5.00 12.77 -0.95
CA SER A 179 5.67 14.07 -1.14
C SER A 179 5.31 15.12 -0.09
N LYS A 180 4.30 14.88 0.74
CA LYS A 180 3.85 15.78 1.82
C LYS A 180 4.26 15.30 3.21
N ILE A 181 4.97 14.18 3.29
CA ILE A 181 5.52 13.61 4.52
C ILE A 181 7.00 13.94 4.60
#